data_3934ce4beaf86c8a3093a8a90474c953
#
_entry.id   3934ce4beaf86c8a3093a8a90474c953
#
_cell.length_a   1.000
_cell.length_b   1.000
_cell.length_c   1.000
_cell.angle_alpha   90.00
_cell.angle_beta   90.00
_cell.angle_gamma   90.00
#
_symmetry.space_group_name_H-M   'P 1'
#
loop_
_entity.id
_entity.type
_entity.pdbx_description
1 polymer ?
#
loop_
_entity_poly.entity_id
_entity_poly.type
_entity_poly.pdbx_seq_one_letter_code
_entity_poly.pdbx_strand_id
1 'polypeptide(L)'
;MQLQFVGCGDALGSGGRYNTCFHLTGDKANCLIDCGASSLPALKKLGIDRDAIDLILITHFHGDHFAGLPFFMLDAQFSRRSRPLVIAGPEGIEMRLTQVMEALFEHSSKTKPKFDLSVIALQPEERRTFGAVTVTPYPVVHGESGGPFLGYRIEAEERVIAYSADTEWTERLIPLAREADLFVAEAYYYDKVVKNHLSLATLQAHLPEIQPKRLVLTHMSDDMLGRLDTLAHTAAHDGMIVGL
;
A
#
# COMPACT_ATOMS: atom_id res chain seq x y z
N MET A 1 -2.22 -1.77 -18.17
CA MET A 1 -2.11 -1.83 -16.70
C MET A 1 -2.58 -0.53 -16.09
N GLN A 2 -3.16 -0.56 -14.89
CA GLN A 2 -3.61 0.64 -14.16
C GLN A 2 -3.47 0.45 -12.65
N LEU A 3 -3.28 1.57 -11.94
CA LEU A 3 -3.33 1.65 -10.49
C LEU A 3 -4.56 2.46 -10.07
N GLN A 4 -5.45 1.87 -9.26
CA GLN A 4 -6.60 2.55 -8.67
C GLN A 4 -6.35 2.81 -7.19
N PHE A 5 -6.52 4.05 -6.77
CA PHE A 5 -6.47 4.46 -5.36
C PHE A 5 -7.81 4.15 -4.69
N VAL A 6 -7.95 2.95 -4.13
CA VAL A 6 -9.17 2.52 -3.41
C VAL A 6 -9.38 3.38 -2.18
N GLY A 7 -8.28 3.69 -1.50
CA GLY A 7 -8.17 4.66 -0.43
C GLY A 7 -6.76 5.25 -0.43
N CYS A 8 -6.66 6.55 -0.17
CA CYS A 8 -5.40 7.30 -0.21
C CYS A 8 -5.21 8.20 1.02
N GLY A 9 -6.02 8.00 2.06
CA GLY A 9 -5.96 8.76 3.31
C GLY A 9 -4.98 8.20 4.31
N ASP A 10 -4.72 9.00 5.31
CA ASP A 10 -3.87 8.72 6.47
C ASP A 10 -4.62 7.97 7.58
N ALA A 11 -3.94 7.74 8.72
CA ALA A 11 -4.50 7.08 9.90
C ALA A 11 -5.68 7.85 10.53
N LEU A 12 -5.74 9.17 10.34
CA LEU A 12 -6.74 10.05 10.95
C LEU A 12 -7.96 10.24 10.06
N GLY A 13 -7.92 9.76 8.81
CA GLY A 13 -9.00 9.95 7.84
C GLY A 13 -9.13 11.40 7.38
N SER A 14 -8.01 12.11 7.25
CA SER A 14 -7.95 13.49 6.81
C SER A 14 -8.77 13.69 5.51
N GLY A 15 -9.59 14.73 5.48
CA GLY A 15 -10.50 15.01 4.37
C GLY A 15 -11.59 13.95 4.16
N GLY A 16 -11.87 13.06 5.12
CA GLY A 16 -12.86 11.99 5.01
C GLY A 16 -12.45 10.84 4.08
N ARG A 17 -11.16 10.72 3.77
CA ARG A 17 -10.62 9.71 2.84
C ARG A 17 -10.53 8.33 3.48
N TYR A 18 -10.68 7.30 2.65
CA TYR A 18 -10.43 5.92 3.05
C TYR A 18 -8.94 5.71 3.30
N ASN A 19 -8.62 4.83 4.26
CA ASN A 19 -7.23 4.44 4.56
C ASN A 19 -6.53 3.83 3.35
N THR A 20 -5.22 3.84 3.39
CA THR A 20 -4.36 3.39 2.29
C THR A 20 -4.73 1.99 1.78
N CYS A 21 -5.07 1.94 0.51
CA CYS A 21 -5.29 0.72 -0.25
C CYS A 21 -5.22 1.05 -1.74
N PHE A 22 -4.29 0.45 -2.47
CA PHE A 22 -4.18 0.64 -3.91
C PHE A 22 -4.43 -0.68 -4.63
N HIS A 23 -5.12 -0.64 -5.75
CA HIS A 23 -5.44 -1.80 -6.57
C HIS A 23 -4.71 -1.71 -7.92
N LEU A 24 -3.71 -2.55 -8.10
CA LEU A 24 -2.96 -2.69 -9.34
C LEU A 24 -3.61 -3.79 -10.20
N THR A 25 -4.01 -3.44 -11.42
CA THR A 25 -4.59 -4.37 -12.37
C THR A 25 -3.94 -4.27 -13.75
N GLY A 26 -3.76 -5.41 -14.39
CA GLY A 26 -3.25 -5.57 -15.73
C GLY A 26 -3.87 -6.79 -16.40
N ASP A 27 -3.28 -7.25 -17.48
CA ASP A 27 -3.74 -8.47 -18.18
C ASP A 27 -3.58 -9.72 -17.30
N LYS A 28 -2.53 -9.76 -16.49
CA LYS A 28 -2.17 -10.90 -15.62
C LYS A 28 -1.94 -10.49 -14.17
N ALA A 29 -1.70 -9.22 -13.90
CA ALA A 29 -1.47 -8.70 -12.56
C ALA A 29 -2.78 -8.30 -11.90
N ASN A 30 -3.02 -8.73 -10.65
CA ASN A 30 -4.16 -8.29 -9.86
C ASN A 30 -3.78 -8.30 -8.37
N CYS A 31 -3.34 -7.15 -7.86
CA CYS A 31 -2.80 -7.09 -6.51
C CYS A 31 -3.27 -5.85 -5.75
N LEU A 32 -3.42 -6.00 -4.44
CA LEU A 32 -3.54 -4.85 -3.54
C LEU A 32 -2.18 -4.47 -2.96
N ILE A 33 -1.99 -3.18 -2.77
CA ILE A 33 -0.89 -2.61 -2.02
C ILE A 33 -1.51 -1.91 -0.81
N ASP A 34 -1.23 -2.42 0.37
CA ASP A 34 -1.88 -2.16 1.64
C ASP A 34 -3.38 -2.51 1.67
N CYS A 35 -3.88 -2.68 2.88
CA CYS A 35 -5.28 -3.02 3.18
C CYS A 35 -5.66 -2.40 4.53
N GLY A 36 -5.81 -1.08 4.57
CA GLY A 36 -6.18 -0.33 5.76
C GLY A 36 -7.60 -0.63 6.25
N ALA A 37 -7.96 -0.17 7.43
CA ALA A 37 -9.19 -0.50 8.14
C ALA A 37 -10.47 -0.29 7.30
N SER A 38 -10.50 0.71 6.43
CA SER A 38 -11.64 1.04 5.57
C SER A 38 -11.61 0.40 4.18
N SER A 39 -10.62 -0.47 3.89
CA SER A 39 -10.42 -1.02 2.53
C SER A 39 -11.58 -1.88 2.05
N LEU A 40 -12.14 -2.77 2.88
CA LEU A 40 -13.22 -3.65 2.44
C LEU A 40 -14.48 -2.89 1.99
N PRO A 41 -15.03 -1.92 2.75
CA PRO A 41 -16.16 -1.12 2.27
C PRO A 41 -15.80 -0.28 1.02
N ALA A 42 -14.57 0.23 0.92
CA ALA A 42 -14.14 0.98 -0.26
C ALA A 42 -14.06 0.09 -1.52
N LEU A 43 -13.48 -1.11 -1.42
CA LEU A 43 -13.45 -2.11 -2.50
C LEU A 43 -14.87 -2.45 -2.99
N LYS A 44 -15.80 -2.68 -2.05
CA LYS A 44 -17.21 -2.97 -2.38
C LYS A 44 -17.89 -1.78 -3.06
N LYS A 45 -17.68 -0.57 -2.56
CA LYS A 45 -18.25 0.66 -3.13
C LYS A 45 -17.76 0.90 -4.57
N LEU A 46 -16.50 0.59 -4.85
CA LEU A 46 -15.91 0.73 -6.19
C LEU A 46 -16.20 -0.48 -7.11
N GLY A 47 -16.94 -1.48 -6.65
CA GLY A 47 -17.30 -2.66 -7.43
C GLY A 47 -16.11 -3.56 -7.80
N ILE A 48 -15.02 -3.51 -7.04
CA ILE A 48 -13.82 -4.31 -7.29
C ILE A 48 -14.10 -5.77 -6.93
N ASP A 49 -13.81 -6.68 -7.88
CA ASP A 49 -13.92 -8.11 -7.65
C ASP A 49 -12.80 -8.59 -6.73
N ARG A 50 -13.14 -8.84 -5.48
CA ARG A 50 -12.19 -9.25 -4.45
C ARG A 50 -11.71 -10.69 -4.63
N ASP A 51 -12.50 -11.55 -5.30
CA ASP A 51 -12.09 -12.92 -5.61
C ASP A 51 -10.99 -12.96 -6.67
N ALA A 52 -10.92 -11.94 -7.54
CA ALA A 52 -9.89 -11.82 -8.56
C ALA A 52 -8.51 -11.35 -8.03
N ILE A 53 -8.42 -10.81 -6.80
CA ILE A 53 -7.17 -10.34 -6.21
C ILE A 53 -6.31 -11.54 -5.82
N ASP A 54 -5.12 -11.68 -6.41
CA ASP A 54 -4.24 -12.83 -6.21
C ASP A 54 -3.14 -12.56 -5.16
N LEU A 55 -2.82 -11.29 -4.93
CA LEU A 55 -1.74 -10.86 -4.05
C LEU A 55 -2.16 -9.63 -3.23
N ILE A 56 -1.81 -9.61 -1.95
CA ILE A 56 -1.89 -8.41 -1.09
C ILE A 56 -0.50 -8.15 -0.53
N LEU A 57 0.05 -6.98 -0.83
CA LEU A 57 1.33 -6.51 -0.32
C LEU A 57 1.08 -5.56 0.86
N ILE A 58 1.68 -5.82 2.01
CA ILE A 58 1.56 -4.99 3.21
C ILE A 58 2.90 -4.31 3.48
N THR A 59 2.89 -2.99 3.59
CA THR A 59 4.11 -2.21 3.85
C THR A 59 4.55 -2.24 5.30
N HIS A 60 3.59 -2.17 6.24
CA HIS A 60 3.82 -2.21 7.69
C HIS A 60 2.49 -2.48 8.45
N PHE A 61 2.54 -2.54 9.78
CA PHE A 61 1.42 -3.03 10.60
C PHE A 61 0.59 -1.95 11.29
N HIS A 62 0.68 -0.67 10.86
CA HIS A 62 -0.27 0.34 11.33
C HIS A 62 -1.68 0.07 10.77
N GLY A 63 -2.70 0.47 11.54
CA GLY A 63 -4.09 0.10 11.24
C GLY A 63 -4.61 0.62 9.91
N ASP A 64 -4.14 1.77 9.48
CA ASP A 64 -4.49 2.40 8.20
C ASP A 64 -3.83 1.74 6.96
N HIS A 65 -2.91 0.79 7.18
CA HIS A 65 -2.28 -0.03 6.12
C HIS A 65 -2.61 -1.51 6.22
N PHE A 66 -3.01 -2.00 7.40
CA PHE A 66 -3.07 -3.43 7.68
C PHE A 66 -4.40 -3.90 8.28
N ALA A 67 -5.12 -3.07 9.07
CA ALA A 67 -6.26 -3.53 9.86
C ALA A 67 -7.50 -3.93 9.03
N GLY A 68 -7.49 -3.73 7.73
CA GLY A 68 -8.53 -4.23 6.81
C GLY A 68 -8.40 -5.72 6.50
N LEU A 69 -7.21 -6.32 6.68
CA LEU A 69 -6.97 -7.74 6.34
C LEU A 69 -7.92 -8.70 7.07
N PRO A 70 -8.18 -8.61 8.38
CA PRO A 70 -9.13 -9.49 9.05
C PRO A 70 -10.53 -9.46 8.43
N PHE A 71 -11.01 -8.28 8.05
CA PHE A 71 -12.30 -8.11 7.38
C PHE A 71 -12.27 -8.69 5.96
N PHE A 72 -11.18 -8.48 5.20
CA PHE A 72 -10.99 -9.06 3.89
C PHE A 72 -10.98 -10.59 3.96
N MET A 73 -10.28 -11.17 4.93
CA MET A 73 -10.20 -12.61 5.15
C MET A 73 -11.58 -13.21 5.48
N LEU A 74 -12.36 -12.55 6.34
CA LEU A 74 -13.72 -13.00 6.62
C LEU A 74 -14.62 -12.89 5.39
N ASP A 75 -14.57 -11.78 4.66
CA ASP A 75 -15.33 -11.60 3.41
C ASP A 75 -14.98 -12.73 2.42
N ALA A 76 -13.70 -13.04 2.24
CA ALA A 76 -13.24 -14.11 1.38
C ALA A 76 -13.79 -15.49 1.78
N GLN A 77 -13.87 -15.79 3.08
CA GLN A 77 -14.45 -17.04 3.58
C GLN A 77 -15.97 -17.11 3.36
N PHE A 78 -16.69 -16.03 3.68
CA PHE A 78 -18.16 -15.99 3.56
C PHE A 78 -18.62 -15.86 2.09
N SER A 79 -17.89 -15.18 1.23
CA SER A 79 -18.15 -15.10 -0.21
C SER A 79 -17.77 -16.38 -0.97
N ARG A 80 -17.24 -17.39 -0.28
CA ARG A 80 -16.79 -18.67 -0.83
C ARG A 80 -15.68 -18.50 -1.88
N ARG A 81 -14.70 -17.64 -1.59
CA ARG A 81 -13.52 -17.53 -2.42
C ARG A 81 -12.96 -18.92 -2.75
N SER A 82 -12.58 -19.12 -4.00
CA SER A 82 -11.96 -20.36 -4.49
C SER A 82 -10.56 -20.17 -5.05
N ARG A 83 -10.23 -18.93 -5.46
CA ARG A 83 -8.92 -18.62 -6.03
C ARG A 83 -7.85 -18.50 -4.93
N PRO A 84 -6.63 -18.95 -5.20
CA PRO A 84 -5.50 -18.77 -4.29
C PRO A 84 -5.31 -17.29 -3.90
N LEU A 85 -4.76 -17.05 -2.71
CA LEU A 85 -4.39 -15.72 -2.23
C LEU A 85 -3.02 -15.78 -1.59
N VAL A 86 -2.16 -14.85 -1.98
CA VAL A 86 -0.89 -14.60 -1.31
C VAL A 86 -1.02 -13.29 -0.53
N ILE A 87 -0.66 -13.29 0.74
CA ILE A 87 -0.45 -12.09 1.55
C ILE A 87 1.05 -12.00 1.82
N ALA A 88 1.70 -10.96 1.36
CA ALA A 88 3.13 -10.78 1.55
C ALA A 88 3.41 -9.42 2.22
N GLY A 89 4.41 -9.38 3.10
CA GLY A 89 4.73 -8.15 3.83
C GLY A 89 5.94 -8.32 4.74
N PRO A 90 6.17 -7.41 5.68
CA PRO A 90 7.33 -7.44 6.56
C PRO A 90 7.41 -8.71 7.41
N GLU A 91 8.59 -8.99 7.93
CA GLU A 91 8.78 -10.07 8.90
C GLU A 91 7.78 -9.95 10.07
N GLY A 92 7.21 -11.08 10.48
CA GLY A 92 6.16 -11.13 11.51
C GLY A 92 4.73 -11.00 10.99
N ILE A 93 4.50 -10.86 9.67
CA ILE A 93 3.16 -10.66 9.08
C ILE A 93 2.18 -11.77 9.45
N GLU A 94 2.58 -13.04 9.47
CA GLU A 94 1.72 -14.17 9.82
C GLU A 94 1.25 -14.08 11.29
N MET A 95 2.21 -13.79 12.19
CA MET A 95 1.90 -13.61 13.62
C MET A 95 0.98 -12.41 13.83
N ARG A 96 1.25 -11.27 13.18
CA ARG A 96 0.45 -10.04 13.30
C ARG A 96 -0.96 -10.25 12.76
N LEU A 97 -1.10 -10.89 11.61
CA LEU A 97 -2.42 -11.22 11.05
C LEU A 97 -3.22 -12.10 12.02
N THR A 98 -2.61 -13.15 12.56
CA THR A 98 -3.23 -14.02 13.56
C THR A 98 -3.69 -13.22 14.79
N GLN A 99 -2.83 -12.36 15.33
CA GLN A 99 -3.14 -11.53 16.52
C GLN A 99 -4.33 -10.61 16.27
N VAL A 100 -4.35 -9.90 15.13
CA VAL A 100 -5.43 -8.95 14.82
C VAL A 100 -6.74 -9.69 14.50
N MET A 101 -6.67 -10.84 13.82
CA MET A 101 -7.85 -11.68 13.60
C MET A 101 -8.47 -12.14 14.93
N GLU A 102 -7.66 -12.66 15.86
CA GLU A 102 -8.16 -13.07 17.20
C GLU A 102 -8.69 -11.91 18.03
N ALA A 103 -8.06 -10.72 17.94
CA ALA A 103 -8.50 -9.55 18.68
C ALA A 103 -9.85 -9.00 18.20
N LEU A 104 -10.13 -9.08 16.90
CA LEU A 104 -11.36 -8.55 16.30
C LEU A 104 -12.46 -9.59 16.17
N PHE A 105 -12.09 -10.86 15.93
CA PHE A 105 -13.02 -11.97 15.68
C PHE A 105 -12.47 -13.22 16.35
N GLU A 106 -12.80 -13.43 17.59
CA GLU A 106 -12.33 -14.55 18.41
C GLU A 106 -12.46 -15.89 17.66
N HIS A 107 -11.41 -16.68 17.66
CA HIS A 107 -11.27 -17.97 16.97
C HIS A 107 -11.23 -17.91 15.43
N SER A 108 -11.28 -16.73 14.80
CA SER A 108 -11.29 -16.62 13.33
C SER A 108 -9.97 -17.07 12.70
N SER A 109 -8.83 -16.90 13.39
CA SER A 109 -7.52 -17.36 12.91
C SER A 109 -7.40 -18.86 12.82
N LYS A 110 -8.22 -19.60 13.58
CA LYS A 110 -8.25 -21.08 13.60
C LYS A 110 -9.10 -21.67 12.47
N THR A 111 -9.90 -20.84 11.80
CA THR A 111 -10.74 -21.28 10.69
C THR A 111 -9.89 -21.49 9.45
N LYS A 112 -9.77 -22.74 9.00
CA LYS A 112 -9.02 -23.06 7.78
C LYS A 112 -9.76 -22.47 6.56
N PRO A 113 -9.14 -21.59 5.76
CA PRO A 113 -9.73 -21.11 4.52
C PRO A 113 -10.05 -22.28 3.57
N LYS A 114 -11.09 -22.12 2.75
CA LYS A 114 -11.46 -23.08 1.70
C LYS A 114 -10.72 -22.85 0.39
N PHE A 115 -9.78 -21.92 0.38
CA PHE A 115 -8.88 -21.60 -0.71
C PHE A 115 -7.43 -21.68 -0.25
N ASP A 116 -6.50 -21.80 -1.18
CA ASP A 116 -5.07 -21.84 -0.88
C ASP A 116 -4.63 -20.44 -0.42
N LEU A 117 -4.22 -20.34 0.84
CA LEU A 117 -3.68 -19.11 1.44
C LEU A 117 -2.20 -19.30 1.73
N SER A 118 -1.39 -18.38 1.27
CA SER A 118 0.02 -18.27 1.63
C SER A 118 0.29 -16.92 2.29
N VAL A 119 0.92 -16.93 3.47
CA VAL A 119 1.38 -15.73 4.14
C VAL A 119 2.91 -15.73 4.14
N ILE A 120 3.53 -14.70 3.57
CA ILE A 120 4.94 -14.71 3.22
C ILE A 120 5.64 -13.47 3.75
N ALA A 121 6.69 -13.66 4.57
CA ALA A 121 7.57 -12.58 4.97
C ALA A 121 8.54 -12.21 3.83
N LEU A 122 8.65 -10.92 3.56
CA LEU A 122 9.57 -10.35 2.57
C LEU A 122 10.83 -9.88 3.27
N GLN A 123 11.98 -10.20 2.68
CA GLN A 123 13.27 -9.72 3.16
C GLN A 123 13.65 -8.42 2.43
N PRO A 124 14.17 -7.42 3.13
CA PRO A 124 14.63 -6.18 2.51
C PRO A 124 15.60 -6.42 1.35
N GLU A 125 15.37 -5.73 0.24
CA GLU A 125 16.18 -5.77 -0.99
C GLU A 125 16.21 -7.12 -1.73
N GLU A 126 15.47 -8.14 -1.24
CA GLU A 126 15.33 -9.41 -1.92
C GLU A 126 14.19 -9.34 -2.96
N ARG A 127 14.55 -9.48 -4.22
CA ARG A 127 13.58 -9.49 -5.33
C ARG A 127 12.79 -10.80 -5.34
N ARG A 128 11.46 -10.71 -5.28
CA ARG A 128 10.57 -11.87 -5.23
C ARG A 128 9.41 -11.77 -6.21
N THR A 129 9.11 -12.87 -6.87
CA THR A 129 8.07 -12.92 -7.90
C THR A 129 6.84 -13.72 -7.41
N PHE A 130 5.65 -13.14 -7.64
CA PHE A 130 4.35 -13.71 -7.35
C PHE A 130 3.52 -13.66 -8.65
N GLY A 131 3.44 -14.77 -9.36
CA GLY A 131 2.77 -14.79 -10.67
C GLY A 131 3.37 -13.77 -11.65
N ALA A 132 2.57 -12.79 -12.06
CA ALA A 132 3.00 -11.73 -12.97
C ALA A 132 3.59 -10.48 -12.27
N VAL A 133 3.64 -10.47 -10.95
CA VAL A 133 4.12 -9.34 -10.14
C VAL A 133 5.45 -9.69 -9.50
N THR A 134 6.46 -8.87 -9.72
CA THR A 134 7.75 -8.96 -9.03
C THR A 134 7.92 -7.77 -8.09
N VAL A 135 8.33 -8.03 -6.86
CA VAL A 135 8.44 -7.03 -5.80
C VAL A 135 9.85 -7.01 -5.26
N THR A 136 10.41 -5.82 -5.10
CA THR A 136 11.62 -5.57 -4.33
C THR A 136 11.28 -4.64 -3.18
N PRO A 137 11.28 -5.13 -1.93
CA PRO A 137 11.03 -4.30 -0.76
C PRO A 137 12.28 -3.51 -0.38
N TYR A 138 12.10 -2.25 -0.02
CA TYR A 138 13.17 -1.39 0.51
C TYR A 138 12.83 -0.96 1.93
N PRO A 139 13.76 -1.06 2.89
CA PRO A 139 13.51 -0.56 4.23
C PRO A 139 13.34 0.95 4.24
N VAL A 140 12.32 1.43 4.94
CA VAL A 140 12.02 2.85 5.11
C VAL A 140 11.94 3.23 6.58
N VAL A 141 11.87 4.52 6.90
CA VAL A 141 11.99 5.05 8.27
C VAL A 141 10.68 5.65 8.73
N HIS A 142 9.93 4.94 9.59
CA HIS A 142 8.60 5.38 10.02
C HIS A 142 8.29 5.14 11.49
N GLY A 143 9.27 5.00 12.35
CA GLY A 143 9.04 4.91 13.80
C GLY A 143 9.60 3.67 14.46
N GLU A 144 9.19 3.47 15.74
CA GLU A 144 9.73 2.40 16.60
C GLU A 144 8.76 1.22 16.76
N SER A 145 7.49 1.41 16.40
CA SER A 145 6.44 0.39 16.54
C SER A 145 5.62 0.28 15.26
N GLY A 146 5.07 -0.92 14.97
CA GLY A 146 4.28 -1.18 13.76
C GLY A 146 5.12 -1.68 12.57
N GLY A 147 6.45 -1.71 12.70
CA GLY A 147 7.36 -2.23 11.67
C GLY A 147 7.64 -3.72 11.78
N PRO A 148 8.55 -4.25 10.95
CA PRO A 148 9.41 -3.49 10.00
C PRO A 148 8.63 -2.70 8.95
N PHE A 149 9.23 -1.61 8.43
CA PHE A 149 8.61 -0.71 7.46
C PHE A 149 9.25 -0.88 6.09
N LEU A 150 8.44 -1.12 5.07
CA LEU A 150 8.89 -1.40 3.71
C LEU A 150 8.18 -0.49 2.71
N GLY A 151 8.96 0.18 1.86
CA GLY A 151 8.48 0.69 0.59
C GLY A 151 8.67 -0.36 -0.49
N TYR A 152 7.95 -0.26 -1.60
CA TYR A 152 7.97 -1.28 -2.64
C TYR A 152 8.33 -0.73 -4.01
N ARG A 153 9.25 -1.42 -4.69
CA ARG A 153 9.40 -1.36 -6.14
C ARG A 153 8.72 -2.58 -6.73
N ILE A 154 7.71 -2.35 -7.56
CA ILE A 154 6.83 -3.37 -8.12
C ILE A 154 7.00 -3.36 -9.65
N GLU A 155 7.36 -4.50 -10.20
CA GLU A 155 7.52 -4.70 -11.64
C GLU A 155 6.42 -5.65 -12.12
N ALA A 156 5.62 -5.23 -13.08
CA ALA A 156 4.58 -6.03 -13.71
C ALA A 156 4.35 -5.54 -15.15
N GLU A 157 4.24 -6.48 -16.10
CA GLU A 157 3.87 -6.19 -17.50
C GLU A 157 4.70 -5.05 -18.11
N GLU A 158 6.02 -5.10 -17.95
CA GLU A 158 7.01 -4.12 -18.43
C GLU A 158 6.86 -2.71 -17.83
N ARG A 159 6.12 -2.58 -16.73
CA ARG A 159 5.97 -1.33 -15.98
C ARG A 159 6.57 -1.44 -14.59
N VAL A 160 7.04 -0.30 -14.10
CA VAL A 160 7.60 -0.15 -12.77
C VAL A 160 6.78 0.83 -11.97
N ILE A 161 6.19 0.36 -10.88
CA ILE A 161 5.52 1.17 -9.88
C ILE A 161 6.37 1.20 -8.63
N ALA A 162 6.59 2.37 -8.08
CA ALA A 162 7.24 2.57 -6.81
C ALA A 162 6.26 3.13 -5.79
N TYR A 163 6.31 2.64 -4.56
CA TYR A 163 5.53 3.18 -3.44
C TYR A 163 6.42 3.41 -2.24
N SER A 164 6.46 4.63 -1.74
CA SER A 164 7.31 5.00 -0.59
C SER A 164 6.88 4.32 0.71
N ALA A 165 5.61 3.96 0.84
CA ALA A 165 4.95 3.78 2.12
C ALA A 165 5.07 5.05 2.99
N ASP A 166 4.77 4.95 4.29
CA ASP A 166 4.99 6.03 5.25
C ASP A 166 6.47 6.07 5.64
N THR A 167 7.08 7.23 5.54
CA THR A 167 8.52 7.35 5.79
C THR A 167 9.00 8.78 5.96
N GLU A 168 10.03 8.98 6.76
CA GLU A 168 10.92 10.13 6.59
C GLU A 168 11.73 9.99 5.29
N TRP A 169 12.43 11.07 4.90
CA TRP A 169 13.40 10.93 3.81
C TRP A 169 14.48 9.90 4.17
N THR A 170 14.72 9.01 3.24
CA THR A 170 15.83 8.06 3.27
C THR A 170 16.39 7.88 1.86
N GLU A 171 17.71 7.71 1.73
CA GLU A 171 18.36 7.45 0.45
C GLU A 171 17.87 6.15 -0.22
N ARG A 172 17.22 5.26 0.54
CA ARG A 172 16.58 4.05 0.00
C ARG A 172 15.44 4.35 -0.98
N LEU A 173 14.83 5.54 -0.91
CA LEU A 173 13.82 5.98 -1.87
C LEU A 173 14.40 6.21 -3.27
N ILE A 174 15.71 6.49 -3.39
CA ILE A 174 16.36 6.68 -4.68
C ILE A 174 16.33 5.38 -5.52
N PRO A 175 16.92 4.26 -5.09
CA PRO A 175 16.86 3.02 -5.86
C PRO A 175 15.43 2.44 -5.94
N LEU A 176 14.60 2.65 -4.92
CA LEU A 176 13.20 2.22 -4.92
C LEU A 176 12.44 2.84 -6.09
N ALA A 177 12.55 4.14 -6.32
CA ALA A 177 11.71 4.89 -7.25
C ALA A 177 12.44 5.39 -8.51
N ARG A 178 13.75 5.13 -8.65
CA ARG A 178 14.52 5.58 -9.82
C ARG A 178 13.87 5.13 -11.11
N GLU A 179 13.56 6.11 -11.98
CA GLU A 179 12.99 5.91 -13.33
C GLU A 179 11.69 5.09 -13.33
N ALA A 180 10.98 5.01 -12.18
CA ALA A 180 9.69 4.32 -12.13
C ALA A 180 8.70 4.98 -13.09
N ASP A 181 7.85 4.16 -13.75
CA ASP A 181 6.76 4.67 -14.58
C ASP A 181 5.76 5.46 -13.76
N LEU A 182 5.56 5.03 -12.51
CA LEU A 182 4.77 5.74 -11.50
C LEU A 182 5.45 5.65 -10.14
N PHE A 183 5.69 6.78 -9.51
CA PHE A 183 6.05 6.87 -8.10
C PHE A 183 4.85 7.39 -7.30
N VAL A 184 4.33 6.57 -6.41
CA VAL A 184 3.33 6.94 -5.41
C VAL A 184 4.10 7.27 -4.15
N ALA A 185 4.09 8.52 -3.74
CA ALA A 185 4.88 9.00 -2.60
C ALA A 185 3.98 9.60 -1.53
N GLU A 186 4.29 9.28 -0.28
CA GLU A 186 3.75 10.03 0.85
C GLU A 186 4.13 11.52 0.72
N ALA A 187 3.19 12.38 1.08
CA ALA A 187 3.43 13.81 1.29
C ALA A 187 2.53 14.29 2.44
N TYR A 188 2.93 13.98 3.67
CA TYR A 188 2.07 14.20 4.84
C TYR A 188 1.85 15.68 5.14
N TYR A 189 2.92 16.48 5.09
CA TYR A 189 2.87 17.95 5.21
C TYR A 189 3.44 18.63 3.98
N TYR A 190 3.08 19.91 3.78
CA TYR A 190 3.57 20.68 2.65
C TYR A 190 5.08 21.00 2.79
N ASP A 191 5.48 21.67 3.87
CA ASP A 191 6.86 22.10 4.12
C ASP A 191 7.34 21.79 5.55
N LYS A 192 6.42 21.42 6.45
CA LYS A 192 6.76 21.08 7.83
C LYS A 192 7.46 19.74 7.88
N VAL A 193 8.70 19.73 8.35
CA VAL A 193 9.44 18.51 8.62
C VAL A 193 9.01 17.94 9.97
N VAL A 194 8.49 16.73 9.95
CA VAL A 194 8.11 15.98 11.14
C VAL A 194 8.81 14.64 11.15
N LYS A 195 9.01 14.10 12.32
CA LYS A 195 9.55 12.75 12.49
C LYS A 195 8.59 11.72 11.89
N ASN A 196 9.11 10.69 11.26
CA ASN A 196 8.40 9.53 10.71
C ASN A 196 7.57 9.78 9.44
N HIS A 197 7.48 11.00 8.93
CA HIS A 197 6.70 11.33 7.74
C HIS A 197 7.44 12.27 6.79
N LEU A 198 7.18 12.13 5.49
CA LEU A 198 7.78 12.90 4.44
C LEU A 198 6.96 14.18 4.16
N SER A 199 7.63 15.33 4.08
CA SER A 199 7.00 16.54 3.56
C SER A 199 7.16 16.65 2.05
N LEU A 200 6.22 17.36 1.39
CA LEU A 200 6.33 17.64 -0.05
C LEU A 200 7.62 18.40 -0.38
N ALA A 201 7.98 19.38 0.44
CA ALA A 201 9.21 20.16 0.22
C ALA A 201 10.46 19.28 0.25
N THR A 202 10.55 18.35 1.20
CA THR A 202 11.65 17.38 1.26
C THR A 202 11.64 16.45 0.04
N LEU A 203 10.49 15.91 -0.33
CA LEU A 203 10.36 15.06 -1.51
C LEU A 203 10.82 15.79 -2.78
N GLN A 204 10.36 17.03 -2.99
CA GLN A 204 10.70 17.85 -4.16
C GLN A 204 12.22 18.12 -4.27
N ALA A 205 12.91 18.33 -3.15
CA ALA A 205 14.35 18.55 -3.13
C ALA A 205 15.13 17.35 -3.69
N HIS A 206 14.61 16.13 -3.57
CA HIS A 206 15.26 14.89 -4.00
C HIS A 206 14.71 14.31 -5.31
N LEU A 207 13.65 14.87 -5.90
CA LEU A 207 13.13 14.40 -7.19
C LEU A 207 14.18 14.38 -8.31
N PRO A 208 15.17 15.34 -8.39
CA PRO A 208 16.22 15.29 -9.39
C PRO A 208 17.12 14.04 -9.31
N GLU A 209 17.22 13.40 -8.13
CA GLU A 209 18.00 12.18 -7.92
C GLU A 209 17.19 10.91 -8.25
N ILE A 210 15.88 10.95 -8.03
CA ILE A 210 14.95 9.85 -8.24
C ILE A 210 14.54 9.74 -9.72
N GLN A 211 14.18 10.87 -10.32
CA GLN A 211 13.75 11.00 -11.72
C GLN A 211 12.59 10.05 -12.11
N PRO A 212 11.49 9.98 -11.33
CA PRO A 212 10.35 9.18 -11.72
C PRO A 212 9.68 9.80 -12.96
N LYS A 213 9.13 8.98 -13.86
CA LYS A 213 8.41 9.49 -15.05
C LYS A 213 7.12 10.21 -14.66
N ARG A 214 6.45 9.72 -13.61
CA ARG A 214 5.22 10.31 -13.05
C ARG A 214 5.25 10.22 -11.54
N LEU A 215 4.74 11.26 -10.87
CA LEU A 215 4.59 11.32 -9.41
C LEU A 215 3.13 11.53 -9.04
N VAL A 216 2.63 10.75 -8.08
CA VAL A 216 1.33 10.94 -7.43
C VAL A 216 1.54 11.00 -5.92
N LEU A 217 1.02 12.05 -5.29
CA LEU A 217 1.09 12.27 -3.85
C LEU A 217 -0.07 11.56 -3.14
N THR A 218 0.21 10.93 -2.02
CA THR A 218 -0.76 10.20 -1.20
C THR A 218 -0.52 10.44 0.28
N HIS A 219 -1.35 9.88 1.16
CA HIS A 219 -1.20 9.91 2.61
C HIS A 219 -1.08 11.34 3.17
N MET A 220 -1.93 12.23 2.66
CA MET A 220 -1.87 13.68 2.91
C MET A 220 -2.70 14.06 4.13
N SER A 221 -2.10 14.82 5.06
CA SER A 221 -2.81 15.46 6.17
C SER A 221 -3.69 16.62 5.71
N ASP A 222 -4.51 17.16 6.62
CA ASP A 222 -5.35 18.34 6.33
C ASP A 222 -4.53 19.56 5.90
N ASP A 223 -3.27 19.70 6.33
CA ASP A 223 -2.37 20.78 5.84
C ASP A 223 -2.14 20.68 4.33
N MET A 224 -1.87 19.47 3.82
CA MET A 224 -1.73 19.24 2.39
C MET A 224 -3.05 19.37 1.65
N LEU A 225 -4.13 18.81 2.22
CA LEU A 225 -5.46 18.84 1.60
C LEU A 225 -6.01 20.25 1.47
N GLY A 226 -5.67 21.16 2.39
CA GLY A 226 -6.01 22.58 2.29
C GLY A 226 -5.28 23.33 1.18
N ARG A 227 -4.31 22.72 0.50
CA ARG A 227 -3.45 23.35 -0.52
C ARG A 227 -3.52 22.68 -1.89
N LEU A 228 -4.48 21.78 -2.13
CA LEU A 228 -4.57 20.97 -3.37
C LEU A 228 -4.51 21.82 -4.63
N ASP A 229 -5.17 22.99 -4.64
CA ASP A 229 -5.23 23.89 -5.81
C ASP A 229 -3.87 24.55 -6.13
N THR A 230 -2.90 24.49 -5.21
CA THR A 230 -1.57 25.08 -5.38
C THR A 230 -0.49 24.06 -5.73
N LEU A 231 -0.83 22.75 -5.73
CA LEU A 231 0.14 21.69 -5.96
C LEU A 231 0.53 21.61 -7.44
N ALA A 232 1.83 21.54 -7.70
CA ALA A 232 2.36 21.26 -9.03
C ALA A 232 2.29 19.76 -9.42
N HIS A 233 2.06 18.90 -8.45
CA HIS A 233 2.02 17.45 -8.63
C HIS A 233 0.60 16.92 -8.44
N THR A 234 0.32 15.79 -9.08
CA THR A 234 -0.97 15.12 -8.94
C THR A 234 -1.15 14.60 -7.51
N ALA A 235 -2.23 15.01 -6.86
CA ALA A 235 -2.66 14.49 -5.56
C ALA A 235 -3.67 13.36 -5.76
N ALA A 236 -3.47 12.24 -5.09
CA ALA A 236 -4.44 11.13 -5.12
C ALA A 236 -5.76 11.53 -4.46
N HIS A 237 -6.83 10.91 -4.91
CA HIS A 237 -8.13 10.91 -4.23
C HIS A 237 -8.75 9.50 -4.33
N ASP A 238 -9.67 9.19 -3.41
CA ASP A 238 -10.35 7.89 -3.39
C ASP A 238 -11.07 7.63 -4.72
N GLY A 239 -10.84 6.45 -5.28
CA GLY A 239 -11.38 6.03 -6.57
C GLY A 239 -10.57 6.47 -7.79
N MET A 240 -9.56 7.33 -7.65
CA MET A 240 -8.70 7.77 -8.76
C MET A 240 -8.05 6.57 -9.47
N ILE A 241 -8.02 6.60 -10.81
CA ILE A 241 -7.35 5.60 -11.64
C ILE A 241 -6.24 6.26 -12.45
N VAL A 242 -5.08 5.64 -12.41
CA VAL A 242 -3.88 6.04 -13.17
C VAL A 242 -3.52 4.93 -14.15
N GLY A 243 -3.65 5.17 -15.46
CA GLY A 243 -3.18 4.27 -16.51
C GLY A 243 -1.63 4.28 -16.60
N LEU A 244 -1.00 3.13 -16.85
CA LEU A 244 0.44 2.91 -16.89
C LEU A 244 0.92 2.45 -18.26
#